data_f447a4c1c32f7de75f0924937f4fa55a
#
_entry.id   f447a4c1c32f7de75f0924937f4fa55a
#
_cell.length_a   1.000
_cell.length_b   1.000
_cell.length_c   1.000
_cell.angle_alpha   90.00
_cell.angle_beta   90.00
_cell.angle_gamma   90.00
#
_symmetry.space_group_name_H-M   'P 1'
#
loop_
_entity.id
_entity.type
_entity.pdbx_description
1 polymer ?
#
loop_
_entity_poly.entity_id
_entity_poly.type
_entity_poly.pdbx_seq_one_letter_code
_entity_poly.pdbx_strand_id
1 'polypeptide(L)'
;NQAGNTIINPGKMIASAIGSLTQPLFYRGANIARLKIAKAQQAEAMLSFEQAILNAGADVSDALSLYQSAEDKRIQRVKQINSLEKSVEYTQELLTLGTSNTNYLEVLTAQQSLLNAQLSGISDEFQRLQAVVNLYHALGGGTK
;
A
#
# COMPACT_ATOMS: atom_id res chain seq x y z
N ASN A 1 67.96 -9.72 -33.73
CA ASN A 1 67.90 -10.87 -32.78
C ASN A 1 68.63 -10.41 -31.50
N GLN A 2 67.86 -9.97 -30.53
CA GLN A 2 68.30 -9.91 -29.12
C GLN A 2 67.25 -10.55 -28.28
N ALA A 3 67.46 -11.83 -28.01
CA ALA A 3 66.78 -12.52 -26.95
C ALA A 3 67.28 -11.96 -25.61
N GLY A 4 66.59 -11.01 -25.05
CA GLY A 4 66.84 -10.49 -23.73
C GLY A 4 66.61 -11.59 -22.70
N ASN A 5 67.67 -12.12 -22.18
CA ASN A 5 67.70 -13.10 -21.11
C ASN A 5 67.17 -12.41 -19.85
N THR A 6 65.91 -12.50 -19.59
CA THR A 6 65.30 -12.00 -18.34
C THR A 6 65.76 -12.92 -17.21
N ILE A 7 66.89 -12.51 -16.59
CA ILE A 7 67.37 -13.17 -15.37
C ILE A 7 66.32 -12.95 -14.30
N ILE A 8 65.48 -13.97 -14.09
CA ILE A 8 64.51 -13.99 -13.00
C ILE A 8 65.32 -14.05 -11.71
N ASN A 9 65.43 -12.90 -11.05
CA ASN A 9 66.13 -12.84 -9.77
C ASN A 9 65.22 -13.44 -8.69
N PRO A 10 65.57 -14.64 -8.17
CA PRO A 10 64.71 -15.35 -7.20
C PRO A 10 64.55 -14.55 -5.91
N GLY A 11 65.51 -13.66 -5.56
CA GLY A 11 65.39 -12.79 -4.41
C GLY A 11 64.31 -11.73 -4.57
N LYS A 12 64.08 -11.22 -5.79
CA LYS A 12 62.99 -10.28 -6.08
C LYS A 12 61.59 -11.00 -6.02
N MET A 13 61.52 -12.20 -6.49
CA MET A 13 60.28 -12.99 -6.39
C MET A 13 59.92 -13.34 -4.94
N ILE A 14 60.90 -13.71 -4.14
CA ILE A 14 60.69 -13.97 -2.70
C ILE A 14 60.30 -12.68 -1.96
N ALA A 15 60.99 -11.56 -2.25
CA ALA A 15 60.68 -10.27 -1.66
C ALA A 15 59.25 -9.76 -2.04
N SER A 16 58.85 -9.95 -3.31
CA SER A 16 57.49 -9.59 -3.74
C SER A 16 56.42 -10.51 -3.14
N ALA A 17 56.71 -11.80 -3.02
CA ALA A 17 55.79 -12.76 -2.36
C ALA A 17 55.62 -12.43 -0.86
N ILE A 18 56.71 -12.13 -0.16
CA ILE A 18 56.65 -11.73 1.25
C ILE A 18 55.93 -10.37 1.39
N GLY A 19 56.21 -9.41 0.50
CA GLY A 19 55.53 -8.12 0.49
C GLY A 19 54.04 -8.23 0.25
N SER A 20 53.61 -9.10 -0.64
CA SER A 20 52.17 -9.34 -0.91
C SER A 20 51.44 -10.07 0.23
N LEU A 21 52.15 -10.89 0.99
CA LEU A 21 51.60 -11.60 2.16
C LEU A 21 51.55 -10.73 3.43
N THR A 22 52.49 -9.79 3.57
CA THR A 22 52.53 -8.89 4.74
C THR A 22 51.52 -7.75 4.67
N GLN A 23 51.17 -7.29 3.47
CA GLN A 23 50.18 -6.22 3.28
C GLN A 23 48.81 -6.50 3.98
N PRO A 24 48.21 -7.70 3.88
CA PRO A 24 46.94 -7.96 4.59
C PRO A 24 47.08 -8.01 6.10
N LEU A 25 48.28 -8.32 6.64
CA LEU A 25 48.49 -8.47 8.08
C LEU A 25 48.55 -7.12 8.82
N PHE A 26 49.02 -6.07 8.14
CA PHE A 26 49.09 -4.72 8.70
C PHE A 26 47.75 -3.97 8.69
N TYR A 27 46.78 -4.42 7.86
CA TYR A 27 45.41 -3.87 7.82
C TYR A 27 44.43 -4.54 8.80
N ARG A 28 44.93 -5.17 9.87
CA ARG A 28 44.13 -5.89 10.85
C ARG A 28 43.01 -5.05 11.46
N GLY A 29 43.28 -3.75 11.73
CA GLY A 29 42.25 -2.81 12.20
C GLY A 29 41.15 -2.52 11.18
N ALA A 30 41.55 -2.34 9.90
CA ALA A 30 40.60 -2.10 8.82
C ALA A 30 39.70 -3.31 8.52
N ASN A 31 40.24 -4.53 8.60
CA ASN A 31 39.47 -5.75 8.40
C ASN A 31 38.50 -6.00 9.56
N ILE A 32 38.89 -5.71 10.79
CA ILE A 32 38.01 -5.78 11.97
C ILE A 32 36.90 -4.73 11.85
N ALA A 33 37.22 -3.51 11.41
CA ALA A 33 36.24 -2.47 11.17
C ALA A 33 35.23 -2.85 10.09
N ARG A 34 35.72 -3.40 8.95
CA ARG A 34 34.84 -3.92 7.87
C ARG A 34 33.93 -5.05 8.35
N LEU A 35 34.43 -5.97 9.17
CA LEU A 35 33.61 -7.02 9.76
C LEU A 35 32.53 -6.46 10.67
N LYS A 36 32.85 -5.46 11.51
CA LYS A 36 31.85 -4.80 12.36
C LYS A 36 30.80 -4.08 11.54
N ILE A 37 31.20 -3.38 10.49
CA ILE A 37 30.28 -2.71 9.55
C ILE A 37 29.37 -3.74 8.88
N ALA A 38 29.93 -4.83 8.35
CA ALA A 38 29.13 -5.88 7.71
C ALA A 38 28.13 -6.54 8.66
N LYS A 39 28.49 -6.77 9.92
CA LYS A 39 27.57 -7.29 10.94
C LYS A 39 26.48 -6.28 11.29
N ALA A 40 26.80 -4.98 11.37
CA ALA A 40 25.82 -3.94 11.60
C ALA A 40 24.84 -3.83 10.43
N GLN A 41 25.33 -3.88 9.19
CA GLN A 41 24.50 -3.89 7.97
C GLN A 41 23.61 -5.13 7.88
N GLN A 42 24.10 -6.29 8.32
CA GLN A 42 23.29 -7.50 8.40
C GLN A 42 22.14 -7.33 9.42
N ALA A 43 22.43 -6.78 10.60
CA ALA A 43 21.40 -6.52 11.59
C ALA A 43 20.38 -5.48 11.11
N GLU A 44 20.83 -4.42 10.43
CA GLU A 44 19.97 -3.41 9.83
C GLU A 44 19.07 -4.02 8.75
N ALA A 45 19.61 -4.86 7.86
CA ALA A 45 18.85 -5.55 6.84
C ALA A 45 17.79 -6.49 7.43
N MET A 46 18.10 -7.16 8.54
CA MET A 46 17.16 -8.03 9.23
C MET A 46 16.00 -7.23 9.86
N LEU A 47 16.30 -6.12 10.52
CA LEU A 47 15.28 -5.22 11.06
C LEU A 47 14.43 -4.58 9.98
N SER A 48 15.04 -4.20 8.84
CA SER A 48 14.32 -3.68 7.68
C SER A 48 13.37 -4.73 7.08
N PHE A 49 13.78 -5.98 7.06
CA PHE A 49 12.91 -7.08 6.61
C PHE A 49 11.73 -7.30 7.57
N GLU A 50 11.97 -7.32 8.88
CA GLU A 50 10.91 -7.41 9.89
C GLU A 50 9.93 -6.24 9.76
N GLN A 51 10.44 -5.03 9.60
CA GLN A 51 9.60 -3.84 9.39
C GLN A 51 8.76 -3.95 8.11
N ALA A 52 9.33 -4.47 7.01
CA ALA A 52 8.61 -4.67 5.77
C ALA A 52 7.45 -5.67 5.91
N ILE A 53 7.67 -6.77 6.66
CA ILE A 53 6.60 -7.75 6.95
C ILE A 53 5.50 -7.12 7.80
N LEU A 54 5.84 -6.35 8.83
CA LEU A 54 4.86 -5.67 9.67
C LEU A 54 4.05 -4.65 8.88
N ASN A 55 4.69 -3.88 8.02
CA ASN A 55 4.02 -2.91 7.15
C ASN A 55 3.07 -3.63 6.16
N ALA A 56 3.53 -4.71 5.52
CA ALA A 56 2.68 -5.49 4.62
C ALA A 56 1.45 -6.07 5.35
N GLY A 57 1.61 -6.54 6.60
CA GLY A 57 0.50 -6.99 7.42
C GLY A 57 -0.49 -5.87 7.77
N ALA A 58 0.02 -4.68 8.09
CA ALA A 58 -0.80 -3.50 8.33
C ALA A 58 -1.56 -3.07 7.07
N ASP A 59 -0.89 -3.02 5.91
CA ASP A 59 -1.51 -2.64 4.63
C ASP A 59 -2.67 -3.58 4.25
N VAL A 60 -2.51 -4.89 4.45
CA VAL A 60 -3.60 -5.86 4.22
C VAL A 60 -4.75 -5.66 5.21
N SER A 61 -4.45 -5.43 6.49
CA SER A 61 -5.46 -5.18 7.52
C SER A 61 -6.26 -3.92 7.24
N ASP A 62 -5.58 -2.84 6.86
CA ASP A 62 -6.20 -1.56 6.53
C ASP A 62 -7.06 -1.68 5.26
N ALA A 63 -6.54 -2.34 4.21
CA ALA A 63 -7.30 -2.58 2.99
C ALA A 63 -8.56 -3.42 3.23
N LEU A 64 -8.47 -4.44 4.08
CA LEU A 64 -9.63 -5.26 4.46
C LEU A 64 -10.66 -4.46 5.25
N SER A 65 -10.22 -3.64 6.19
CA SER A 65 -11.09 -2.76 6.99
C SER A 65 -11.81 -1.74 6.11
N LEU A 66 -11.10 -1.15 5.14
CA LEU A 66 -11.70 -0.25 4.15
C LEU A 66 -12.75 -0.95 3.29
N TYR A 67 -12.48 -2.18 2.84
CA TYR A 67 -13.44 -2.97 2.07
C TYR A 67 -14.70 -3.28 2.88
N GLN A 68 -14.55 -3.73 4.13
CA GLN A 68 -15.69 -4.01 5.03
C GLN A 68 -16.51 -2.75 5.29
N SER A 69 -15.86 -1.62 5.57
CA SER A 69 -16.53 -0.34 5.78
C SER A 69 -17.29 0.13 4.54
N ALA A 70 -16.72 -0.06 3.35
CA ALA A 70 -17.36 0.30 2.09
C ALA A 70 -18.60 -0.59 1.81
N GLU A 71 -18.53 -1.88 2.12
CA GLU A 71 -19.65 -2.79 1.96
C GLU A 71 -20.80 -2.49 2.94
N ASP A 72 -20.48 -2.23 4.22
CA ASP A 72 -21.47 -1.83 5.22
C ASP A 72 -22.17 -0.51 4.82
N LYS A 73 -21.39 0.45 4.33
CA LYS A 73 -21.90 1.73 3.83
C LYS A 73 -22.85 1.54 2.66
N ARG A 74 -22.54 0.65 1.72
CA ARG A 74 -23.38 0.29 0.59
C ARG A 74 -24.72 -0.29 1.07
N ILE A 75 -24.69 -1.22 2.03
CA ILE A 75 -25.88 -1.84 2.59
C ILE A 75 -26.81 -0.78 3.23
N GLN A 76 -26.23 0.14 4.03
CA GLN A 76 -27.02 1.20 4.66
C GLN A 76 -27.56 2.21 3.63
N ARG A 77 -26.79 2.50 2.58
CA ARG A 77 -27.23 3.39 1.50
C ARG A 77 -28.42 2.82 0.75
N VAL A 78 -28.43 1.53 0.43
CA VAL A 78 -29.59 0.88 -0.21
C VAL A 78 -30.83 0.99 0.66
N LYS A 79 -30.70 0.77 1.98
CA LYS A 79 -31.83 0.93 2.91
C LYS A 79 -32.33 2.38 2.94
N GLN A 80 -31.41 3.35 2.93
CA GLN A 80 -31.76 4.78 2.89
C GLN A 80 -32.50 5.14 1.61
N ILE A 81 -32.03 4.70 0.45
CA ILE A 81 -32.66 4.97 -0.85
C ILE A 81 -34.09 4.38 -0.85
N ASN A 82 -34.25 3.12 -0.45
CA ASN A 82 -35.56 2.48 -0.38
C ASN A 82 -36.53 3.22 0.56
N SER A 83 -36.03 3.78 1.66
CA SER A 83 -36.87 4.55 2.59
C SER A 83 -37.26 5.90 1.99
N LEU A 84 -36.33 6.55 1.25
CA LEU A 84 -36.60 7.81 0.57
C LEU A 84 -37.54 7.64 -0.64
N GLU A 85 -37.44 6.55 -1.37
CA GLU A 85 -38.39 6.21 -2.44
C GLU A 85 -39.80 6.11 -1.90
N LYS A 86 -40.01 5.37 -0.80
CA LYS A 86 -41.32 5.31 -0.11
C LYS A 86 -41.78 6.69 0.38
N SER A 87 -40.87 7.52 0.90
CA SER A 87 -41.21 8.88 1.33
C SER A 87 -41.67 9.75 0.17
N VAL A 88 -41.04 9.63 -1.00
CA VAL A 88 -41.50 10.34 -2.22
C VAL A 88 -42.86 9.85 -2.65
N GLU A 89 -43.09 8.52 -2.67
CA GLU A 89 -44.36 7.93 -3.03
C GLU A 89 -45.47 8.43 -2.11
N TYR A 90 -45.31 8.36 -0.78
CA TYR A 90 -46.28 8.85 0.19
C TYR A 90 -46.57 10.34 0.08
N THR A 91 -45.58 11.17 -0.11
CA THR A 91 -45.77 12.63 -0.25
C THR A 91 -46.50 12.96 -1.55
N GLN A 92 -46.28 12.22 -2.65
CA GLN A 92 -47.02 12.37 -3.89
C GLN A 92 -48.49 11.93 -3.75
N GLU A 93 -48.72 10.81 -3.07
CA GLU A 93 -50.07 10.32 -2.79
C GLU A 93 -50.88 11.31 -1.94
N LEU A 94 -50.28 11.81 -0.85
CA LEU A 94 -50.91 12.82 0.00
C LEU A 94 -51.22 14.13 -0.75
N LEU A 95 -50.34 14.54 -1.67
CA LEU A 95 -50.61 15.72 -2.52
C LEU A 95 -51.79 15.48 -3.46
N THR A 96 -51.91 14.27 -4.04
CA THR A 96 -52.99 13.89 -4.96
C THR A 96 -54.32 13.77 -4.27
N LEU A 97 -54.34 13.30 -3.01
CA LEU A 97 -55.54 13.19 -2.18
C LEU A 97 -56.04 14.54 -1.66
N GLY A 98 -55.34 15.60 -1.89
CA GLY A 98 -55.75 16.96 -1.47
C GLY A 98 -55.77 17.18 0.03
N THR A 99 -55.04 16.38 0.79
CA THR A 99 -54.91 16.53 2.24
C THR A 99 -54.23 17.85 2.53
N SER A 100 -54.89 18.76 3.21
CA SER A 100 -54.62 20.20 3.27
C SER A 100 -53.28 20.62 3.90
N ASN A 101 -52.42 19.69 4.26
CA ASN A 101 -51.10 19.97 4.86
C ASN A 101 -49.91 19.61 4.00
N THR A 102 -50.07 18.90 2.87
CA THR A 102 -48.96 18.54 2.00
C THR A 102 -48.87 19.51 0.84
N ASN A 103 -47.73 20.16 0.73
CA ASN A 103 -47.46 21.18 -0.27
C ASN A 103 -46.48 20.61 -1.31
N TYR A 104 -46.53 21.13 -2.54
CA TYR A 104 -45.65 20.75 -3.63
C TYR A 104 -44.16 20.87 -3.28
N LEU A 105 -43.81 21.80 -2.39
CA LEU A 105 -42.45 21.96 -1.87
C LEU A 105 -41.95 20.74 -1.09
N GLU A 106 -42.84 20.06 -0.36
CA GLU A 106 -42.48 18.85 0.38
C GLU A 106 -42.13 17.69 -0.57
N VAL A 107 -42.91 17.54 -1.64
CA VAL A 107 -42.63 16.56 -2.69
C VAL A 107 -41.27 16.85 -3.35
N LEU A 108 -41.00 18.11 -3.70
CA LEU A 108 -39.69 18.51 -4.27
C LEU A 108 -38.53 18.25 -3.31
N THR A 109 -38.73 18.51 -2.03
CA THR A 109 -37.71 18.26 -1.00
C THR A 109 -37.43 16.78 -0.83
N ALA A 110 -38.48 15.95 -0.84
CA ALA A 110 -38.34 14.49 -0.80
C ALA A 110 -37.60 13.95 -2.05
N GLN A 111 -37.96 14.43 -3.25
CA GLN A 111 -37.28 14.07 -4.50
C GLN A 111 -35.82 14.50 -4.51
N GLN A 112 -35.50 15.70 -4.03
CA GLN A 112 -34.13 16.20 -3.91
C GLN A 112 -33.32 15.32 -2.96
N SER A 113 -33.93 14.93 -1.83
CA SER A 113 -33.26 14.04 -0.85
C SER A 113 -32.97 12.67 -1.45
N LEU A 114 -33.94 12.11 -2.21
CA LEU A 114 -33.74 10.84 -2.92
C LEU A 114 -32.61 10.94 -3.96
N LEU A 115 -32.62 11.99 -4.79
CA LEU A 115 -31.59 12.21 -5.79
C LEU A 115 -30.20 12.33 -5.16
N ASN A 116 -30.07 13.09 -4.07
CA ASN A 116 -28.81 13.21 -3.34
C ASN A 116 -28.34 11.85 -2.76
N ALA A 117 -29.25 11.04 -2.25
CA ALA A 117 -28.94 9.71 -1.77
C ALA A 117 -28.48 8.78 -2.90
N GLN A 118 -29.12 8.84 -4.07
CA GLN A 118 -28.75 8.05 -5.25
C GLN A 118 -27.37 8.46 -5.78
N LEU A 119 -27.07 9.78 -5.87
CA LEU A 119 -25.75 10.28 -6.25
C LEU A 119 -24.66 9.84 -5.26
N SER A 120 -24.97 9.90 -3.97
CA SER A 120 -24.08 9.38 -2.93
C SER A 120 -23.86 7.86 -3.06
N GLY A 121 -24.88 7.12 -3.49
CA GLY A 121 -24.80 5.68 -3.76
C GLY A 121 -23.79 5.34 -4.88
N ILE A 122 -23.75 6.14 -5.91
CA ILE A 122 -22.75 5.99 -6.99
C ILE A 122 -21.33 6.21 -6.45
N SER A 123 -21.15 7.23 -5.62
CA SER A 123 -19.87 7.50 -4.98
C SER A 123 -19.44 6.37 -4.02
N ASP A 124 -20.37 5.82 -3.26
CA ASP A 124 -20.13 4.70 -2.36
C ASP A 124 -19.71 3.44 -3.13
N GLU A 125 -20.35 3.18 -4.28
CA GLU A 125 -19.99 2.04 -5.16
C GLU A 125 -18.58 2.23 -5.77
N PHE A 126 -18.24 3.44 -6.19
CA PHE A 126 -16.89 3.75 -6.64
C PHE A 126 -15.84 3.51 -5.54
N GLN A 127 -16.11 3.95 -4.30
CA GLN A 127 -15.23 3.71 -3.16
C GLN A 127 -15.07 2.21 -2.87
N ARG A 128 -16.13 1.43 -3.02
CA ARG A 128 -16.10 -0.04 -2.87
C ARG A 128 -15.18 -0.68 -3.90
N LEU A 129 -15.32 -0.31 -5.18
CA LEU A 129 -14.46 -0.81 -6.25
C LEU A 129 -12.99 -0.42 -6.01
N GLN A 130 -12.74 0.80 -5.55
CA GLN A 130 -11.40 1.26 -5.19
C GLN A 130 -10.81 0.45 -4.03
N ALA A 131 -11.64 0.13 -3.01
CA ALA A 131 -11.22 -0.70 -1.89
C ALA A 131 -10.85 -2.13 -2.34
N VAL A 132 -11.57 -2.71 -3.30
CA VAL A 132 -11.23 -4.01 -3.92
C VAL A 132 -9.88 -3.96 -4.61
N VAL A 133 -9.61 -2.90 -5.38
CA VAL A 133 -8.31 -2.72 -6.05
C VAL A 133 -7.19 -2.55 -5.05
N ASN A 134 -7.40 -1.76 -4.00
CA ASN A 134 -6.41 -1.58 -2.92
C ASN A 134 -6.12 -2.90 -2.21
N LEU A 135 -7.14 -3.69 -1.91
CA LEU A 135 -6.98 -5.01 -1.30
C LEU A 135 -6.19 -5.95 -2.23
N TYR A 136 -6.49 -5.93 -3.53
CA TYR A 136 -5.74 -6.71 -4.52
C TYR A 136 -4.25 -6.33 -4.54
N HIS A 137 -3.94 -5.03 -4.50
CA HIS A 137 -2.55 -4.55 -4.42
C HIS A 137 -1.86 -4.93 -3.10
N ALA A 138 -2.55 -4.79 -1.97
CA ALA A 138 -2.01 -5.16 -0.67
C ALA A 138 -1.68 -6.66 -0.56
N LEU A 139 -2.41 -7.50 -1.27
CA LEU A 139 -2.17 -8.95 -1.37
C LEU A 139 -1.05 -9.31 -2.39
N GLY A 140 -0.38 -8.32 -2.96
CA GLY A 140 0.71 -8.53 -3.93
C GLY A 140 0.23 -8.72 -5.36
N GLY A 141 -1.02 -8.42 -5.65
CA GLY A 141 -1.55 -8.44 -7.01
C GLY A 141 -0.97 -7.31 -7.87
N GLY A 142 -0.76 -7.58 -9.17
CA GLY A 142 -0.25 -6.58 -10.12
C GLY A 142 1.27 -6.45 -10.20
N THR A 143 2.02 -7.19 -9.41
CA THR A 143 3.48 -7.33 -9.57
C THR A 143 3.76 -8.40 -10.63
N LYS A 144 4.24 -7.98 -11.79
CA LYS A 144 4.88 -8.87 -12.80
C LYS A 144 6.39 -8.74 -12.69
#